data_9036483b1bb6496afac5cfe19b9b0759
#
_entry.id   9036483b1bb6496afac5cfe19b9b0759
#
_cell.length_a   1.000
_cell.length_b   1.000
_cell.length_c   1.000
_cell.angle_alpha   90.00
_cell.angle_beta   90.00
_cell.angle_gamma   90.00
#
_symmetry.space_group_name_H-M   'P 1'
#
loop_
_entity.id
_entity.type
_entity.pdbx_description
1 polymer ?
#
loop_
_entity_poly.entity_id
_entity_poly.type
_entity_poly.pdbx_seq_one_letter_code
_entity_poly.pdbx_strand_id
1 'polypeptide(L)'
;MCLLAMAWRAHADFPLLVVANRDEAYDRPSAIMREWDDAPGVYGGRDLRDGGSWLALSRTGRFAAVTNVREPSPPTQPRSRGALVREFVLTEGRATAEALRATDQGADFRPFNLILWDGHELVHATNRPQPARLVFDSGVHGVSNGYVGERWPKVRWAVDSLRSWLAALPAGEMEPDVAPLFAAMASEQRAHPQQLPQTGVGPELELRLSAPFIRGDVYGTRATTVVMVRRDGVATLIERSFNPGGTLREESRLTVQLERSAARGDSD
;
A
#
# COMPACT_ATOMS: atom_id res chain seq x y z
N MET A 1 -5.39 -5.59 -8.17
CA MET A 1 -5.35 -6.10 -6.77
C MET A 1 -4.03 -5.68 -6.15
N CYS A 2 -3.87 -5.69 -4.82
CA CYS A 2 -2.62 -5.24 -4.20
C CYS A 2 -2.34 -6.07 -2.94
N LEU A 3 -1.09 -6.03 -2.49
CA LEU A 3 -0.65 -6.63 -1.24
C LEU A 3 0.24 -5.61 -0.54
N LEU A 4 -0.02 -5.34 0.74
CA LEU A 4 0.79 -4.45 1.57
C LEU A 4 1.20 -5.18 2.85
N ALA A 5 2.47 -4.98 3.27
CA ALA A 5 2.90 -5.19 4.63
C ALA A 5 3.52 -3.89 5.15
N MET A 6 3.21 -3.56 6.41
CA MET A 6 3.58 -2.28 7.02
C MET A 6 4.10 -2.54 8.43
N ALA A 7 5.22 -1.92 8.77
CA ALA A 7 5.72 -1.85 10.13
C ALA A 7 5.49 -0.42 10.67
N TRP A 8 4.62 -0.30 11.65
CA TRP A 8 4.27 0.95 12.31
C TRP A 8 4.83 0.97 13.72
N ARG A 9 5.76 1.90 14.00
CA ARG A 9 6.43 1.99 15.30
C ARG A 9 7.00 0.65 15.79
N ALA A 10 7.38 -0.23 14.84
CA ALA A 10 7.94 -1.55 15.13
C ALA A 10 9.47 -1.55 15.15
N HIS A 11 10.11 -0.43 14.80
CA HIS A 11 11.56 -0.23 14.82
C HIS A 11 11.90 1.16 15.35
N ALA A 12 12.99 1.26 16.13
CA ALA A 12 13.37 2.51 16.77
C ALA A 12 13.68 3.64 15.78
N ASP A 13 14.38 3.32 14.68
CA ASP A 13 14.85 4.28 13.69
C ASP A 13 13.86 4.54 12.56
N PHE A 14 12.90 3.63 12.35
CA PHE A 14 11.91 3.69 11.26
C PHE A 14 10.48 3.71 11.80
N PRO A 15 9.89 4.90 12.02
CA PRO A 15 8.48 5.01 12.42
C PRO A 15 7.52 4.33 11.47
N LEU A 16 7.79 4.37 10.15
CA LEU A 16 6.98 3.68 9.15
C LEU A 16 7.88 2.99 8.12
N LEU A 17 7.59 1.71 7.87
CA LEU A 17 8.11 0.92 6.77
C LEU A 17 6.94 0.29 6.04
N VAL A 18 6.96 0.32 4.72
CA VAL A 18 5.92 -0.29 3.88
C VAL A 18 6.58 -1.05 2.75
N VAL A 19 6.10 -2.25 2.46
CA VAL A 19 6.38 -2.96 1.21
C VAL A 19 5.07 -3.37 0.56
N ALA A 20 4.92 -3.10 -0.73
CA ALA A 20 3.66 -3.25 -1.43
C ALA A 20 3.83 -3.77 -2.86
N ASN A 21 2.91 -4.65 -3.30
CA ASN A 21 2.72 -5.00 -4.70
C ASN A 21 1.42 -4.40 -5.22
N ARG A 22 1.48 -3.81 -6.41
CA ARG A 22 0.31 -3.42 -7.20
C ARG A 22 0.06 -4.42 -8.30
N ASP A 23 -1.08 -5.09 -8.25
CA ASP A 23 -1.52 -5.99 -9.31
C ASP A 23 -2.63 -5.31 -10.13
N GLU A 24 -2.44 -5.24 -11.45
CA GLU A 24 -3.37 -4.54 -12.36
C GLU A 24 -3.26 -5.09 -13.79
N ALA A 25 -4.24 -4.81 -14.61
CA ALA A 25 -4.20 -5.08 -16.05
C ALA A 25 -3.10 -4.25 -16.73
N TYR A 26 -2.37 -4.85 -17.68
CA TYR A 26 -1.27 -4.20 -18.37
C TYR A 26 -1.72 -3.11 -19.35
N ASP A 27 -2.96 -3.17 -19.83
CA ASP A 27 -3.58 -2.13 -20.66
C ASP A 27 -3.95 -0.86 -19.89
N ARG A 28 -3.93 -0.91 -18.53
CA ARG A 28 -4.16 0.30 -17.71
C ARG A 28 -2.91 1.16 -17.68
N PRO A 29 -2.91 2.34 -18.33
CA PRO A 29 -1.73 3.18 -18.39
C PRO A 29 -1.36 3.70 -17.00
N SER A 30 -0.09 3.61 -16.65
CA SER A 30 0.44 4.10 -15.37
C SER A 30 1.88 4.59 -15.52
N ALA A 31 2.24 5.62 -14.76
CA ALA A 31 3.61 6.09 -14.61
C ALA A 31 4.23 5.51 -13.35
N ILE A 32 5.54 5.23 -13.45
CA ILE A 32 6.36 4.83 -12.30
C ILE A 32 6.43 5.97 -11.28
N MET A 33 6.76 5.61 -10.06
CA MET A 33 6.93 6.53 -8.93
C MET A 33 7.90 7.67 -9.26
N ARG A 34 7.41 8.90 -9.07
CA ARG A 34 8.17 10.15 -9.16
C ARG A 34 7.45 11.25 -8.37
N GLU A 35 8.05 12.43 -8.28
CA GLU A 35 7.30 13.62 -7.85
C GLU A 35 6.20 13.95 -8.87
N TRP A 36 5.03 14.36 -8.37
CA TRP A 36 3.89 14.65 -9.27
C TRP A 36 3.99 16.05 -9.84
N ASP A 37 3.89 16.16 -11.17
CA ASP A 37 3.98 17.44 -11.88
C ASP A 37 2.81 18.39 -11.49
N ASP A 38 1.62 17.84 -11.18
CA ASP A 38 0.40 18.57 -10.81
C ASP A 38 0.23 18.75 -9.28
N ALA A 39 1.18 18.27 -8.49
CA ALA A 39 1.18 18.37 -7.05
C ALA A 39 2.63 18.28 -6.49
N PRO A 40 3.44 19.34 -6.60
CA PRO A 40 4.80 19.38 -6.08
C PRO A 40 4.85 19.00 -4.60
N GLY A 41 5.84 18.19 -4.21
CA GLY A 41 5.98 17.64 -2.87
C GLY A 41 5.17 16.37 -2.62
N VAL A 42 4.48 15.81 -3.62
CA VAL A 42 3.85 14.48 -3.56
C VAL A 42 4.61 13.50 -4.44
N TYR A 43 4.90 12.33 -3.90
CA TYR A 43 5.72 11.28 -4.51
C TYR A 43 4.92 9.98 -4.58
N GLY A 44 4.87 9.37 -5.74
CA GLY A 44 4.15 8.10 -5.95
C GLY A 44 3.96 7.79 -7.42
N GLY A 45 3.53 6.57 -7.73
CA GLY A 45 3.11 6.21 -9.06
C GLY A 45 1.79 6.89 -9.46
N ARG A 46 1.51 6.98 -10.76
CA ARG A 46 0.27 7.61 -11.26
C ARG A 46 -0.54 6.62 -12.06
N ASP A 47 -1.82 6.59 -11.79
CA ASP A 47 -2.81 6.02 -12.67
C ASP A 47 -3.17 7.07 -13.74
N LEU A 48 -2.74 6.83 -14.96
CA LEU A 48 -2.92 7.80 -16.06
C LEU A 48 -4.33 7.75 -16.68
N ARG A 49 -5.16 6.76 -16.30
CA ARG A 49 -6.56 6.68 -16.75
C ARG A 49 -7.47 7.59 -15.92
N ASP A 50 -7.35 7.51 -14.58
CA ASP A 50 -8.25 8.21 -13.66
C ASP A 50 -7.55 9.34 -12.88
N GLY A 51 -6.26 9.59 -13.11
CA GLY A 51 -5.50 10.69 -12.49
C GLY A 51 -5.19 10.53 -10.99
N GLY A 52 -5.50 9.38 -10.39
CA GLY A 52 -5.21 9.05 -9.00
C GLY A 52 -3.91 8.26 -8.80
N SER A 53 -3.80 7.58 -7.66
CA SER A 53 -2.68 6.71 -7.34
C SER A 53 -3.11 5.49 -6.53
N TRP A 54 -2.25 4.48 -6.47
CA TRP A 54 -2.41 3.32 -5.59
C TRP A 54 -1.63 3.45 -4.28
N LEU A 55 -0.56 4.27 -4.30
CA LEU A 55 0.32 4.54 -3.17
C LEU A 55 1.02 5.88 -3.41
N ALA A 56 1.03 6.74 -2.40
CA ALA A 56 1.74 8.01 -2.43
C ALA A 56 2.18 8.46 -1.03
N LEU A 57 3.23 9.27 -1.00
CA LEU A 57 3.74 9.97 0.18
C LEU A 57 3.88 11.45 -0.16
N SER A 58 3.40 12.34 0.72
CA SER A 58 3.66 13.79 0.59
C SER A 58 4.87 14.22 1.42
N ARG A 59 5.47 15.34 1.04
CA ARG A 59 6.54 15.99 1.82
C ARG A 59 6.09 16.40 3.22
N THR A 60 4.79 16.64 3.41
CA THR A 60 4.18 16.92 4.72
C THR A 60 4.07 15.68 5.62
N GLY A 61 4.60 14.52 5.19
CA GLY A 61 4.59 13.29 5.99
C GLY A 61 3.23 12.59 5.98
N ARG A 62 2.48 12.64 4.88
CA ARG A 62 1.20 11.93 4.74
C ARG A 62 1.35 10.81 3.73
N PHE A 63 1.12 9.58 4.16
CA PHE A 63 1.17 8.39 3.30
C PHE A 63 -0.22 7.80 3.13
N ALA A 64 -0.55 7.41 1.91
CA ALA A 64 -1.75 6.64 1.63
C ALA A 64 -1.49 5.52 0.63
N ALA A 65 -2.20 4.40 0.81
CA ALA A 65 -2.25 3.32 -0.15
C ALA A 65 -3.65 2.71 -0.20
N VAL A 66 -4.07 2.22 -1.38
CA VAL A 66 -5.39 1.64 -1.57
C VAL A 66 -5.31 0.28 -2.27
N THR A 67 -6.10 -0.68 -1.78
CA THR A 67 -6.37 -1.94 -2.49
C THR A 67 -7.85 -2.03 -2.83
N ASN A 68 -8.22 -2.86 -3.79
CA ASN A 68 -9.63 -3.28 -3.92
C ASN A 68 -9.96 -4.37 -2.90
N VAL A 69 -11.21 -4.43 -2.48
CA VAL A 69 -11.77 -5.65 -1.90
C VAL A 69 -12.19 -6.57 -3.05
N ARG A 70 -11.89 -7.88 -2.94
CA ARG A 70 -12.21 -8.87 -3.96
C ARG A 70 -13.66 -9.30 -3.81
N GLU A 71 -14.45 -8.97 -4.82
CA GLU A 71 -15.84 -9.39 -4.97
C GLU A 71 -16.11 -9.82 -6.41
N PRO A 72 -17.00 -10.78 -6.66
CA PRO A 72 -17.46 -11.07 -8.00
C PRO A 72 -18.31 -9.89 -8.50
N SER A 73 -18.02 -9.42 -9.73
CA SER A 73 -18.80 -8.36 -10.40
C SER A 73 -19.04 -7.10 -9.54
N PRO A 74 -17.99 -6.42 -9.08
CA PRO A 74 -18.18 -5.22 -8.25
C PRO A 74 -18.94 -4.15 -9.04
N PRO A 75 -19.82 -3.38 -8.38
CA PRO A 75 -20.62 -2.35 -9.04
C PRO A 75 -19.73 -1.28 -9.68
N THR A 76 -20.21 -0.69 -10.78
CA THR A 76 -19.58 0.51 -11.34
C THR A 76 -19.92 1.69 -10.46
N GLN A 77 -18.91 2.49 -10.09
CA GLN A 77 -19.06 3.65 -9.23
C GLN A 77 -18.45 4.88 -9.88
N PRO A 78 -18.95 6.09 -9.56
CA PRO A 78 -18.55 7.32 -10.24
C PRO A 78 -17.10 7.74 -9.97
N ARG A 79 -16.53 7.32 -8.81
CA ARG A 79 -15.20 7.76 -8.40
C ARG A 79 -14.18 6.62 -8.39
N SER A 80 -12.97 6.93 -8.84
CA SER A 80 -11.83 6.00 -8.76
C SER A 80 -11.31 5.91 -7.32
N ARG A 81 -10.96 4.70 -6.87
CA ARG A 81 -10.29 4.49 -5.58
C ARG A 81 -8.98 5.25 -5.43
N GLY A 82 -8.28 5.46 -6.55
CA GLY A 82 -7.05 6.25 -6.58
C GLY A 82 -7.24 7.71 -6.18
N ALA A 83 -8.46 8.24 -6.28
CA ALA A 83 -8.82 9.58 -5.79
C ALA A 83 -8.67 9.67 -4.26
N LEU A 84 -9.02 8.62 -3.50
CA LEU A 84 -8.85 8.57 -2.05
C LEU A 84 -7.40 8.78 -1.61
N VAL A 85 -6.45 8.15 -2.33
CA VAL A 85 -5.02 8.33 -2.07
C VAL A 85 -4.61 9.77 -2.38
N ARG A 86 -4.97 10.27 -3.56
CA ARG A 86 -4.64 11.64 -4.00
C ARG A 86 -5.20 12.69 -3.04
N GLU A 87 -6.45 12.58 -2.67
CA GLU A 87 -7.12 13.51 -1.75
C GLU A 87 -6.42 13.55 -0.40
N PHE A 88 -6.11 12.38 0.20
CA PHE A 88 -5.46 12.33 1.49
C PHE A 88 -4.08 12.98 1.50
N VAL A 89 -3.24 12.72 0.52
CA VAL A 89 -1.86 13.26 0.51
C VAL A 89 -1.80 14.75 0.19
N LEU A 90 -2.89 15.32 -0.33
CA LEU A 90 -3.03 16.76 -0.65
C LEU A 90 -3.77 17.56 0.43
N THR A 91 -4.43 16.89 1.37
CA THR A 91 -5.19 17.57 2.44
C THR A 91 -4.39 17.63 3.73
N GLU A 92 -4.86 18.42 4.67
CA GLU A 92 -4.40 18.47 6.05
C GLU A 92 -5.41 17.76 6.97
N GLY A 93 -5.02 17.48 8.21
CA GLY A 93 -5.88 16.89 9.22
C GLY A 93 -5.50 15.47 9.61
N ARG A 94 -6.22 14.90 10.58
CA ARG A 94 -5.92 13.58 11.16
C ARG A 94 -6.34 12.46 10.20
N ALA A 95 -5.55 11.38 10.16
CA ALA A 95 -5.86 10.21 9.34
C ALA A 95 -7.21 9.59 9.72
N THR A 96 -7.58 9.60 11.00
CA THR A 96 -8.90 9.14 11.47
C THR A 96 -10.06 9.97 10.93
N ALA A 97 -9.90 11.29 10.81
CA ALA A 97 -10.94 12.17 10.25
C ALA A 97 -11.14 11.91 8.74
N GLU A 98 -10.03 11.74 8.00
CA GLU A 98 -10.09 11.41 6.58
C GLU A 98 -10.61 9.99 6.33
N ALA A 99 -10.29 9.02 7.21
CA ALA A 99 -10.87 7.69 7.18
C ALA A 99 -12.40 7.71 7.39
N LEU A 100 -12.89 8.57 8.29
CA LEU A 100 -14.33 8.79 8.47
C LEU A 100 -14.96 9.31 7.19
N ARG A 101 -14.41 10.38 6.62
CA ARG A 101 -14.90 10.96 5.36
C ARG A 101 -14.92 9.92 4.22
N ALA A 102 -13.85 9.14 4.07
CA ALA A 102 -13.76 8.10 3.04
C ALA A 102 -14.83 7.01 3.22
N THR A 103 -15.13 6.61 4.46
CA THR A 103 -16.18 5.60 4.74
C THR A 103 -17.60 6.17 4.58
N ASP A 104 -17.84 7.43 4.94
CA ASP A 104 -19.14 8.09 4.76
C ASP A 104 -19.47 8.28 3.27
N GLN A 105 -18.46 8.56 2.45
CA GLN A 105 -18.57 8.62 0.98
C GLN A 105 -18.37 7.25 0.31
N GLY A 106 -18.33 6.17 1.06
CA GLY A 106 -17.98 4.83 0.59
C GLY A 106 -18.85 4.31 -0.56
N ALA A 107 -20.10 4.79 -0.68
CA ALA A 107 -21.00 4.43 -1.77
C ALA A 107 -20.54 4.95 -3.16
N ASP A 108 -19.73 6.01 -3.21
CA ASP A 108 -19.21 6.59 -4.45
C ASP A 108 -18.04 5.79 -5.03
N PHE A 109 -17.49 4.85 -4.29
CA PHE A 109 -16.30 4.09 -4.67
C PHE A 109 -16.60 2.61 -4.81
N ARG A 110 -15.91 1.97 -5.76
CA ARG A 110 -15.83 0.50 -5.77
C ARG A 110 -15.25 -0.01 -4.45
N PRO A 111 -15.49 -1.28 -4.10
CA PRO A 111 -14.96 -1.90 -2.89
C PRO A 111 -13.46 -1.63 -2.67
N PHE A 112 -13.10 -1.10 -1.49
CA PHE A 112 -11.71 -0.69 -1.19
C PHE A 112 -11.29 -1.04 0.25
N ASN A 113 -9.97 -1.21 0.42
CA ASN A 113 -9.24 -1.02 1.67
C ASN A 113 -8.29 0.16 1.47
N LEU A 114 -8.33 1.13 2.35
CA LEU A 114 -7.53 2.36 2.33
C LEU A 114 -6.66 2.40 3.58
N ILE A 115 -5.37 2.60 3.40
CA ILE A 115 -4.40 2.79 4.47
C ILE A 115 -3.97 4.23 4.46
N LEU A 116 -4.04 4.88 5.62
CA LEU A 116 -3.70 6.29 5.83
C LEU A 116 -2.71 6.42 6.99
N TRP A 117 -1.68 7.23 6.80
CA TRP A 117 -0.73 7.61 7.83
C TRP A 117 -0.44 9.11 7.77
N ASP A 118 -0.50 9.79 8.91
CA ASP A 118 -0.32 11.25 9.04
C ASP A 118 0.90 11.63 9.90
N GLY A 119 1.80 10.67 10.17
CA GLY A 119 2.92 10.85 11.09
C GLY A 119 2.59 10.47 12.54
N HIS A 120 1.31 10.48 12.93
CA HIS A 120 0.84 10.25 14.30
C HIS A 120 0.09 8.95 14.46
N GLU A 121 -0.70 8.57 13.48
CA GLU A 121 -1.53 7.37 13.50
C GLU A 121 -1.52 6.68 12.14
N LEU A 122 -1.68 5.35 12.17
CA LEU A 122 -1.87 4.51 11.00
C LEU A 122 -3.29 3.95 11.05
N VAL A 123 -4.08 4.23 10.01
CA VAL A 123 -5.50 3.92 9.98
C VAL A 123 -5.83 3.08 8.75
N HIS A 124 -6.64 2.03 8.95
CA HIS A 124 -7.29 1.29 7.88
C HIS A 124 -8.76 1.69 7.80
N ALA A 125 -9.22 2.05 6.63
CA ALA A 125 -10.62 2.33 6.32
C ALA A 125 -11.10 1.43 5.18
N THR A 126 -12.35 0.97 5.24
CA THR A 126 -12.97 0.15 4.19
C THR A 126 -14.45 0.46 4.05
N ASN A 127 -15.01 0.25 2.87
CA ASN A 127 -16.45 0.31 2.64
C ASN A 127 -17.09 -1.10 2.55
N ARG A 128 -16.36 -2.19 2.93
CA ARG A 128 -16.84 -3.57 2.84
C ARG A 128 -16.49 -4.41 4.09
N PRO A 129 -17.36 -5.37 4.48
CA PRO A 129 -18.71 -5.61 3.97
C PRO A 129 -19.66 -4.46 4.32
N GLN A 130 -19.31 -3.66 5.31
CA GLN A 130 -19.91 -2.41 5.75
C GLN A 130 -18.80 -1.39 6.05
N PRO A 131 -19.09 -0.08 6.06
CA PRO A 131 -18.11 0.94 6.41
C PRO A 131 -17.47 0.64 7.78
N ALA A 132 -16.12 0.53 7.80
CA ALA A 132 -15.37 0.24 9.01
C ALA A 132 -14.02 0.96 9.01
N ARG A 133 -13.50 1.24 10.19
CA ARG A 133 -12.21 1.87 10.44
C ARG A 133 -11.50 1.18 11.59
N LEU A 134 -10.18 1.08 11.47
CA LEU A 134 -9.30 0.50 12.49
C LEU A 134 -8.05 1.37 12.60
N VAL A 135 -7.77 1.90 13.79
CA VAL A 135 -6.46 2.48 14.09
C VAL A 135 -5.54 1.33 14.49
N PHE A 136 -4.41 1.22 13.81
CA PHE A 136 -3.44 0.17 14.11
C PHE A 136 -2.61 0.53 15.34
N ASP A 137 -2.43 -0.46 16.22
CA ASP A 137 -1.40 -0.41 17.25
C ASP A 137 0.00 -0.54 16.64
N SER A 138 1.04 -0.27 17.45
CA SER A 138 2.43 -0.51 17.05
C SER A 138 2.65 -1.98 16.69
N GLY A 139 3.35 -2.24 15.58
CA GLY A 139 3.59 -3.60 15.13
C GLY A 139 3.69 -3.75 13.61
N VAL A 140 3.68 -5.01 13.17
CA VAL A 140 3.72 -5.36 11.74
C VAL A 140 2.33 -5.84 11.30
N HIS A 141 1.78 -5.16 10.32
CA HIS A 141 0.43 -5.35 9.80
C HIS A 141 0.44 -5.67 8.31
N GLY A 142 -0.61 -6.30 7.82
CA GLY A 142 -0.76 -6.58 6.40
C GLY A 142 -2.20 -6.42 5.93
N VAL A 143 -2.34 -5.95 4.69
CA VAL A 143 -3.63 -5.77 4.02
C VAL A 143 -3.52 -6.23 2.58
N SER A 144 -4.56 -6.90 2.09
CA SER A 144 -4.69 -7.22 0.67
C SER A 144 -6.13 -6.98 0.20
N ASN A 145 -6.78 -7.99 -0.33
CA ASN A 145 -8.08 -7.86 -1.00
C ASN A 145 -9.24 -8.45 -0.18
N GLY A 146 -8.99 -8.87 1.05
CA GLY A 146 -10.00 -9.36 2.00
C GLY A 146 -10.62 -8.24 2.81
N TYR A 147 -11.53 -8.62 3.71
CA TYR A 147 -12.09 -7.71 4.71
C TYR A 147 -11.11 -7.40 5.83
N VAL A 148 -11.44 -6.42 6.67
CA VAL A 148 -10.63 -6.06 7.83
C VAL A 148 -10.37 -7.29 8.72
N GLY A 149 -9.09 -7.53 9.04
CA GLY A 149 -8.68 -8.64 9.91
C GLY A 149 -8.43 -9.96 9.20
N GLU A 150 -8.82 -10.12 7.94
CA GLU A 150 -8.53 -11.33 7.18
C GLU A 150 -7.04 -11.45 6.84
N ARG A 151 -6.46 -12.58 7.23
CA ARG A 151 -5.04 -12.88 7.00
C ARG A 151 -4.86 -13.97 5.95
N TRP A 152 -5.07 -13.62 4.69
CA TRP A 152 -4.83 -14.54 3.57
C TRP A 152 -3.37 -14.99 3.53
N PRO A 153 -3.07 -16.17 2.92
CA PRO A 153 -1.70 -16.72 2.90
C PRO A 153 -0.64 -15.71 2.44
N LYS A 154 -0.89 -14.96 1.36
CA LYS A 154 0.04 -13.93 0.86
C LYS A 154 0.23 -12.77 1.84
N VAL A 155 -0.79 -12.43 2.64
CA VAL A 155 -0.68 -11.39 3.68
C VAL A 155 0.23 -11.87 4.80
N ARG A 156 0.03 -13.11 5.27
CA ARG A 156 0.93 -13.72 6.28
C ARG A 156 2.36 -13.76 5.76
N TRP A 157 2.57 -14.22 4.53
CA TRP A 157 3.87 -14.25 3.89
C TRP A 157 4.56 -12.88 3.91
N ALA A 158 3.89 -11.83 3.46
CA ALA A 158 4.45 -10.48 3.41
C ALA A 158 4.75 -9.91 4.81
N VAL A 159 3.84 -10.13 5.77
CA VAL A 159 4.02 -9.72 7.18
C VAL A 159 5.19 -10.43 7.82
N ASP A 160 5.31 -11.75 7.65
CA ASP A 160 6.38 -12.55 8.26
C ASP A 160 7.73 -12.22 7.60
N SER A 161 7.76 -11.97 6.29
CA SER A 161 8.97 -11.52 5.59
C SER A 161 9.44 -10.16 6.09
N LEU A 162 8.53 -9.18 6.24
CA LEU A 162 8.87 -7.86 6.78
C LEU A 162 9.33 -7.96 8.24
N ARG A 163 8.66 -8.78 9.05
CA ARG A 163 9.04 -9.00 10.45
C ARG A 163 10.44 -9.64 10.57
N SER A 164 10.74 -10.64 9.76
CA SER A 164 12.05 -11.31 9.73
C SER A 164 13.15 -10.36 9.29
N TRP A 165 12.89 -9.54 8.28
CA TRP A 165 13.82 -8.52 7.79
C TRP A 165 14.10 -7.47 8.88
N LEU A 166 13.07 -6.95 9.55
CA LEU A 166 13.22 -6.00 10.67
C LEU A 166 14.04 -6.59 11.83
N ALA A 167 13.81 -7.85 12.17
CA ALA A 167 14.53 -8.53 13.25
C ALA A 167 16.03 -8.73 12.94
N ALA A 168 16.39 -8.78 11.65
CA ALA A 168 17.77 -8.90 11.19
C ALA A 168 18.46 -7.53 10.98
N LEU A 169 17.72 -6.41 11.10
CA LEU A 169 18.24 -5.08 10.84
C LEU A 169 19.13 -4.62 12.02
N PRO A 170 20.41 -4.28 11.75
CA PRO A 170 21.29 -3.77 12.80
C PRO A 170 20.79 -2.44 13.37
N ALA A 171 20.98 -2.23 14.65
CA ALA A 171 20.67 -0.93 15.27
C ALA A 171 21.53 0.18 14.67
N GLY A 172 20.89 1.30 14.32
CA GLY A 172 21.56 2.47 13.71
C GLY A 172 21.84 2.32 12.21
N GLU A 173 21.40 1.22 11.56
CA GLU A 173 21.48 1.09 10.10
C GLU A 173 20.44 2.01 9.45
N MET A 174 20.91 3.08 8.83
CA MET A 174 20.06 4.12 8.27
C MET A 174 19.72 3.93 6.79
N GLU A 175 20.48 3.10 6.08
CA GLU A 175 20.29 2.77 4.66
C GLU A 175 20.32 1.25 4.43
N PRO A 176 19.38 0.51 5.04
CA PRO A 176 19.39 -0.94 5.00
C PRO A 176 19.19 -1.48 3.58
N ASP A 177 19.81 -2.65 3.32
CA ASP A 177 19.56 -3.39 2.09
C ASP A 177 18.11 -3.88 2.07
N VAL A 178 17.34 -3.41 1.08
CA VAL A 178 15.94 -3.80 0.86
C VAL A 178 15.77 -4.91 -0.18
N ALA A 179 16.86 -5.44 -0.74
CA ALA A 179 16.79 -6.53 -1.70
C ALA A 179 16.03 -7.75 -1.16
N PRO A 180 16.14 -8.15 0.13
CA PRO A 180 15.35 -9.24 0.69
C PRO A 180 13.83 -8.96 0.67
N LEU A 181 13.39 -7.71 0.84
CA LEU A 181 11.98 -7.34 0.76
C LEU A 181 11.46 -7.47 -0.67
N PHE A 182 12.23 -7.00 -1.66
CA PHE A 182 11.88 -7.19 -3.07
C PHE A 182 11.83 -8.68 -3.44
N ALA A 183 12.78 -9.49 -2.95
CA ALA A 183 12.79 -10.94 -3.17
C ALA A 183 11.55 -11.62 -2.57
N ALA A 184 11.16 -11.24 -1.35
CA ALA A 184 9.95 -11.78 -0.70
C ALA A 184 8.68 -11.43 -1.48
N MET A 185 8.58 -10.19 -1.98
CA MET A 185 7.43 -9.72 -2.75
C MET A 185 7.41 -10.27 -4.19
N ALA A 186 8.53 -10.76 -4.71
CA ALA A 186 8.63 -11.43 -6.00
C ALA A 186 8.26 -12.93 -5.95
N SER A 187 7.86 -13.45 -4.78
CA SER A 187 7.46 -14.86 -4.64
C SER A 187 6.21 -15.17 -5.46
N GLU A 188 6.31 -16.17 -6.34
CA GLU A 188 5.19 -16.70 -7.13
C GLU A 188 4.52 -17.92 -6.46
N GLN A 189 4.91 -18.21 -5.22
CA GLN A 189 4.37 -19.35 -4.47
C GLN A 189 2.88 -19.15 -4.21
N ARG A 190 2.07 -20.05 -4.76
CA ARG A 190 0.63 -20.09 -4.55
C ARG A 190 0.30 -20.76 -3.22
N ALA A 191 -0.81 -20.35 -2.64
CA ALA A 191 -1.32 -20.98 -1.42
C ALA A 191 -1.84 -22.41 -1.69
N HIS A 192 -1.86 -23.22 -0.64
CA HIS A 192 -2.53 -24.51 -0.71
C HIS A 192 -4.04 -24.32 -0.96
N PRO A 193 -4.70 -25.14 -1.80
CA PRO A 193 -6.13 -24.98 -2.13
C PRO A 193 -7.06 -24.86 -0.92
N GLN A 194 -6.79 -25.56 0.15
CA GLN A 194 -7.57 -25.50 1.41
C GLN A 194 -7.42 -24.18 2.18
N GLN A 195 -6.44 -23.35 1.84
CA GLN A 195 -6.18 -22.05 2.47
C GLN A 195 -6.68 -20.87 1.63
N LEU A 196 -7.26 -21.15 0.46
CA LEU A 196 -7.76 -20.11 -0.42
C LEU A 196 -8.99 -19.44 0.19
N PRO A 197 -9.13 -18.12 0.04
CA PRO A 197 -10.36 -17.43 0.41
C PRO A 197 -11.49 -17.86 -0.53
N GLN A 198 -12.73 -17.67 -0.08
CA GLN A 198 -13.94 -17.95 -0.86
C GLN A 198 -14.66 -16.62 -1.14
N THR A 199 -14.12 -15.84 -2.07
CA THR A 199 -14.68 -14.52 -2.40
C THR A 199 -15.71 -14.56 -3.54
N GLY A 200 -16.03 -15.76 -4.05
CA GLY A 200 -16.99 -15.95 -5.12
C GLY A 200 -16.45 -15.81 -6.55
N VAL A 201 -15.15 -15.56 -6.72
CA VAL A 201 -14.53 -15.44 -8.07
C VAL A 201 -14.14 -16.79 -8.68
N GLY A 202 -14.33 -17.87 -7.94
CA GLY A 202 -14.03 -19.25 -8.37
C GLY A 202 -12.62 -19.70 -7.97
N PRO A 203 -12.42 -21.04 -7.77
CA PRO A 203 -11.20 -21.60 -7.16
C PRO A 203 -9.96 -21.40 -8.02
N GLU A 204 -10.07 -21.43 -9.35
CA GLU A 204 -8.94 -21.23 -10.26
C GLU A 204 -8.37 -19.80 -10.12
N LEU A 205 -9.25 -18.80 -10.12
CA LEU A 205 -8.84 -17.42 -9.97
C LEU A 205 -8.34 -17.13 -8.56
N GLU A 206 -8.96 -17.71 -7.51
CA GLU A 206 -8.46 -17.64 -6.14
C GLU A 206 -7.02 -18.17 -6.03
N LEU A 207 -6.76 -19.34 -6.63
CA LEU A 207 -5.43 -19.95 -6.64
C LEU A 207 -4.42 -19.08 -7.39
N ARG A 208 -4.77 -18.57 -8.56
CA ARG A 208 -3.90 -17.69 -9.36
C ARG A 208 -3.54 -16.42 -8.60
N LEU A 209 -4.50 -15.83 -7.88
CA LEU A 209 -4.35 -14.56 -7.15
C LEU A 209 -3.82 -14.73 -5.71
N SER A 210 -3.48 -15.96 -5.31
CA SER A 210 -2.99 -16.26 -3.96
C SER A 210 -1.49 -15.99 -3.77
N ALA A 211 -0.72 -15.93 -4.85
CA ALA A 211 0.70 -15.61 -4.81
C ALA A 211 0.94 -14.12 -4.46
N PRO A 212 2.03 -13.80 -3.76
CA PRO A 212 2.49 -12.41 -3.58
C PRO A 212 2.74 -11.70 -4.91
N PHE A 213 3.45 -12.35 -5.85
CA PHE A 213 3.71 -11.86 -7.20
C PHE A 213 2.86 -12.62 -8.21
N ILE A 214 2.11 -11.90 -9.01
CA ILE A 214 1.24 -12.48 -10.04
C ILE A 214 1.91 -12.29 -11.41
N ARG A 215 2.40 -13.40 -11.98
CA ARG A 215 2.93 -13.41 -13.34
C ARG A 215 1.80 -13.62 -14.34
N GLY A 216 1.77 -12.82 -15.40
CA GLY A 216 0.80 -12.97 -16.49
C GLY A 216 1.02 -11.93 -17.58
N ASP A 217 0.36 -12.12 -18.73
CA ASP A 217 0.53 -11.27 -19.90
C ASP A 217 -0.51 -10.14 -20.00
N VAL A 218 -1.71 -10.39 -19.50
CA VAL A 218 -2.83 -9.43 -19.53
C VAL A 218 -2.99 -8.73 -18.17
N TYR A 219 -2.76 -9.47 -17.09
CA TYR A 219 -2.93 -9.03 -15.71
C TYR A 219 -1.83 -9.63 -14.85
N GLY A 220 -1.18 -8.81 -14.03
CA GLY A 220 -0.12 -9.25 -13.13
C GLY A 220 0.36 -8.15 -12.19
N THR A 221 1.43 -8.44 -11.45
CA THR A 221 2.11 -7.45 -10.61
C THR A 221 2.82 -6.44 -11.49
N ARG A 222 2.36 -5.18 -11.40
CA ARG A 222 2.85 -4.05 -12.20
C ARG A 222 3.95 -3.26 -11.52
N ALA A 223 3.94 -3.24 -10.20
CA ALA A 223 4.95 -2.55 -9.41
C ALA A 223 5.12 -3.21 -8.04
N THR A 224 6.34 -3.17 -7.52
CA THR A 224 6.70 -3.42 -6.13
C THR A 224 7.32 -2.17 -5.57
N THR A 225 6.78 -1.65 -4.47
CA THR A 225 7.23 -0.39 -3.84
C THR A 225 7.67 -0.65 -2.41
N VAL A 226 8.82 -0.09 -2.01
CA VAL A 226 9.28 0.00 -0.63
C VAL A 226 9.28 1.46 -0.22
N VAL A 227 8.70 1.77 0.94
CA VAL A 227 8.73 3.11 1.56
C VAL A 227 9.33 2.97 2.95
N MET A 228 10.37 3.73 3.24
CA MET A 228 11.01 3.80 4.55
C MET A 228 10.99 5.24 5.02
N VAL A 229 10.38 5.51 6.16
CA VAL A 229 10.41 6.81 6.82
C VAL A 229 11.28 6.68 8.06
N ARG A 230 12.33 7.49 8.12
CA ARG A 230 13.26 7.55 9.24
C ARG A 230 12.77 8.53 10.30
N ARG A 231 13.22 8.33 11.53
CA ARG A 231 12.92 9.22 12.67
C ARG A 231 13.41 10.66 12.46
N ASP A 232 14.48 10.88 11.70
CA ASP A 232 15.00 12.22 11.36
C ASP A 232 14.21 12.91 10.25
N GLY A 233 13.15 12.25 9.74
CA GLY A 233 12.28 12.78 8.70
C GLY A 233 12.75 12.49 7.28
N VAL A 234 13.85 11.78 7.08
CA VAL A 234 14.23 11.32 5.74
C VAL A 234 13.32 10.15 5.32
N ALA A 235 12.70 10.27 4.18
CA ALA A 235 11.94 9.19 3.56
C ALA A 235 12.65 8.68 2.30
N THR A 236 12.80 7.37 2.18
CA THR A 236 13.29 6.71 0.97
C THR A 236 12.16 5.90 0.36
N LEU A 237 11.91 6.12 -0.93
CA LEU A 237 10.94 5.38 -1.72
C LEU A 237 11.68 4.68 -2.86
N ILE A 238 11.42 3.39 -3.06
CA ILE A 238 12.00 2.61 -4.14
C ILE A 238 10.88 1.82 -4.80
N GLU A 239 10.73 1.97 -6.12
CA GLU A 239 9.71 1.23 -6.88
C GLU A 239 10.34 0.52 -8.08
N ARG A 240 10.04 -0.77 -8.22
CA ARG A 240 10.31 -1.58 -9.39
C ARG A 240 9.03 -1.76 -10.19
N SER A 241 9.04 -1.37 -11.46
CA SER A 241 7.94 -1.62 -12.38
C SER A 241 8.22 -2.81 -13.29
N PHE A 242 7.14 -3.50 -13.72
CA PHE A 242 7.25 -4.74 -14.48
C PHE A 242 6.45 -4.70 -15.79
N ASN A 243 7.01 -5.33 -16.82
CA ASN A 243 6.36 -5.60 -18.09
C ASN A 243 5.39 -6.80 -17.96
N PRO A 244 4.53 -7.06 -18.97
CA PRO A 244 3.87 -8.35 -19.15
C PRO A 244 4.89 -9.50 -19.01
N GLY A 245 4.46 -10.60 -18.39
CA GLY A 245 5.37 -11.71 -18.09
C GLY A 245 6.29 -11.47 -16.87
N GLY A 246 6.18 -10.32 -16.17
CA GLY A 246 6.86 -10.05 -14.91
C GLY A 246 8.36 -9.72 -15.02
N THR A 247 8.86 -9.35 -16.20
CA THR A 247 10.25 -8.87 -16.35
C THR A 247 10.37 -7.44 -15.83
N LEU A 248 11.47 -7.15 -15.15
CA LEU A 248 11.77 -5.78 -14.69
C LEU A 248 11.79 -4.81 -15.87
N ARG A 249 11.03 -3.75 -15.77
CA ARG A 249 11.00 -2.66 -16.74
C ARG A 249 11.91 -1.51 -16.31
N GLU A 250 11.75 -1.06 -15.08
CA GLU A 250 12.41 0.14 -14.57
C GLU A 250 12.43 0.12 -13.05
N GLU A 251 13.45 0.72 -12.45
CA GLU A 251 13.51 1.02 -11.01
C GLU A 251 13.64 2.53 -10.82
N SER A 252 12.85 3.07 -9.89
CA SER A 252 12.92 4.46 -9.42
C SER A 252 13.31 4.49 -7.95
N ARG A 253 14.20 5.38 -7.56
CA ARG A 253 14.59 5.63 -6.17
C ARG A 253 14.55 7.12 -5.88
N LEU A 254 13.84 7.50 -4.83
CA LEU A 254 13.73 8.88 -4.35
C LEU A 254 14.11 8.93 -2.87
N THR A 255 14.83 9.98 -2.50
CA THR A 255 15.09 10.32 -1.10
C THR A 255 14.59 11.73 -0.86
N VAL A 256 13.74 11.90 0.13
CA VAL A 256 13.00 13.14 0.38
C VAL A 256 13.12 13.49 1.86
N GLN A 257 13.43 14.76 2.16
CA GLN A 257 13.29 15.29 3.51
C GLN A 257 11.83 15.68 3.74
N LEU A 258 11.17 14.99 4.67
CA LEU A 258 9.83 15.36 5.11
C LEU A 258 9.88 16.64 5.94
N GLU A 259 8.87 17.45 5.82
CA GLU A 259 8.65 18.60 6.68
C GLU A 259 8.39 18.09 8.11
N ARG A 260 9.04 18.67 9.10
CA ARG A 260 8.70 18.35 10.48
C ARG A 260 7.27 18.80 10.73
N SER A 261 6.38 17.86 11.05
CA SER A 261 5.08 18.24 11.62
C SER A 261 5.39 19.16 12.80
N ALA A 262 5.01 20.44 12.68
CA ALA A 262 5.07 21.33 13.82
C ALA A 262 4.27 20.64 14.92
N ALA A 263 4.91 20.29 16.01
CA ALA A 263 4.24 19.79 17.19
C ALA A 263 3.17 20.85 17.54
N ARG A 264 1.92 20.59 17.16
CA ARG A 264 0.80 21.36 17.71
C ARG A 264 0.83 21.00 19.18
N GLY A 265 1.28 21.97 19.99
CA GLY A 265 1.34 21.83 21.42
C GLY A 265 0.02 21.24 21.92
N ASP A 266 0.14 20.20 22.74
CA ASP A 266 -0.90 19.83 23.68
C ASP A 266 -1.16 21.10 24.52
N SER A 267 -2.15 21.87 24.08
CA SER A 267 -2.76 22.87 24.95
C SER A 267 -3.72 22.11 25.81
N ASP A 268 -3.37 22.02 27.09
CA ASP A 268 -4.16 21.49 28.22
C ASP A 268 -5.68 21.75 28.12
#